data_0f8f83af9399c42c0abbad94d8ed501a
#
_entry.id   0f8f83af9399c42c0abbad94d8ed501a
#
_cell.length_a   1.000
_cell.length_b   1.000
_cell.length_c   1.000
_cell.angle_alpha   90.00
_cell.angle_beta   90.00
_cell.angle_gamma   90.00
#
_symmetry.space_group_name_H-M   'P 1'
#
loop_
_entity.id
_entity.type
_entity.pdbx_description
1 polymer ?
#
loop_
_entity_poly.entity_id
_entity_poly.type
_entity_poly.pdbx_seq_one_letter_code
_entity_poly.pdbx_strand_id
1 'polypeptide(L)'
;STKEVDEQMLNVQNKNSSYFVEWIPNNIKSSVCDIPPKGLKMAVGFLGNSTAIQEMFKRTAEYFTGMFRRKAFLHWYTGEGMDEMEFTEVSILILVGIG
;
A
#
# COMPACT_ATOMS: atom_id res chain seq x y z
N SER A 1 4.05 -7.17 27.97
CA SER A 1 3.44 -5.98 28.60
C SER A 1 3.45 -4.80 27.66
N THR A 2 2.59 -3.84 27.91
CA THR A 2 2.53 -2.60 27.11
C THR A 2 3.83 -1.81 27.18
N LYS A 3 4.51 -1.86 28.31
CA LYS A 3 5.80 -1.19 28.49
C LYS A 3 6.86 -1.74 27.53
N GLU A 4 6.94 -3.04 27.41
CA GLU A 4 7.88 -3.71 26.50
C GLU A 4 7.58 -3.35 25.04
N VAL A 5 6.29 -3.34 24.67
CA VAL A 5 5.87 -2.97 23.34
C VAL A 5 6.26 -1.52 23.02
N ASP A 6 6.03 -0.59 23.96
CA ASP A 6 6.37 0.81 23.78
C ASP A 6 7.87 1.02 23.65
N GLU A 7 8.69 0.31 24.45
CA GLU A 7 10.14 0.34 24.35
C GLU A 7 10.63 -0.11 22.98
N GLN A 8 10.09 -1.23 22.47
CA GLN A 8 10.46 -1.73 21.15
C GLN A 8 10.03 -0.78 20.03
N MET A 9 8.87 -0.16 20.16
CA MET A 9 8.42 0.83 19.17
C MET A 9 9.33 2.06 19.15
N LEU A 10 9.77 2.54 20.31
CA LEU A 10 10.75 3.63 20.40
C LEU A 10 12.08 3.24 19.74
N ASN A 11 12.55 2.02 19.99
CA ASN A 11 13.77 1.53 19.35
C ASN A 11 13.67 1.49 17.82
N VAL A 12 12.55 1.03 17.30
CA VAL A 12 12.31 1.00 15.86
C VAL A 12 12.34 2.42 15.27
N GLN A 13 11.69 3.38 15.92
CA GLN A 13 11.67 4.76 15.46
C GLN A 13 13.06 5.41 15.51
N ASN A 14 13.80 5.20 16.60
CA ASN A 14 15.10 5.82 16.80
C ASN A 14 16.18 5.27 15.88
N LYS A 15 16.18 3.96 15.65
CA LYS A 15 17.16 3.31 14.77
C LYS A 15 16.88 3.53 13.29
N ASN A 16 15.63 3.77 12.93
CA ASN A 16 15.20 3.92 11.54
C ASN A 16 14.53 5.28 11.30
N SER A 17 15.07 6.34 11.89
CA SER A 17 14.47 7.67 11.84
C SER A 17 14.26 8.20 10.42
N SER A 18 15.08 7.77 9.47
CA SER A 18 14.96 8.19 8.07
C SER A 18 13.72 7.65 7.35
N TYR A 19 13.15 6.57 7.87
CA TYR A 19 11.95 5.95 7.29
C TYR A 19 10.64 6.51 7.83
N PHE A 20 10.71 7.34 8.88
CA PHE A 20 9.53 7.92 9.52
C PHE A 20 9.46 9.41 9.22
N VAL A 21 8.24 9.93 9.21
CA VAL A 21 7.98 11.34 8.94
C VAL A 21 8.44 12.18 10.14
N GLU A 22 9.39 13.09 9.91
CA GLU A 22 10.00 13.90 10.99
C GLU A 22 9.03 14.92 11.60
N TRP A 23 8.13 15.44 10.78
CA TRP A 23 7.21 16.49 11.22
C TRP A 23 5.99 15.98 11.99
N ILE A 24 5.82 14.65 12.11
CA ILE A 24 4.77 14.03 12.92
C ILE A 24 5.43 13.27 14.09
N PRO A 25 5.48 13.85 15.29
CA PRO A 25 5.96 13.11 16.45
C PRO A 25 4.95 12.04 16.86
N ASN A 26 5.45 10.92 17.40
CA ASN A 26 4.62 9.82 17.89
C ASN A 26 3.65 9.29 16.82
N ASN A 27 4.16 9.02 15.64
CA ASN A 27 3.37 8.53 14.51
C ASN A 27 3.02 7.03 14.59
N ILE A 28 3.36 6.37 15.68
CA ILE A 28 3.02 4.98 15.94
C ILE A 28 2.11 4.91 17.17
N LYS A 29 0.99 4.23 17.03
CA LYS A 29 0.06 3.98 18.12
C LYS A 29 -0.12 2.49 18.30
N SER A 30 0.06 2.01 19.52
CA SER A 30 -0.07 0.60 19.86
C SER A 30 -1.21 0.39 20.83
N SER A 31 -1.91 -0.71 20.70
CA SER A 31 -2.94 -1.11 21.65
C SER A 31 -2.85 -2.61 21.92
N VAL A 32 -3.33 -3.03 23.07
CA VAL A 32 -3.28 -4.43 23.52
C VAL A 32 -4.68 -4.84 23.93
N CYS A 33 -5.07 -6.05 23.53
CA CYS A 33 -6.33 -6.67 23.92
C CYS A 33 -6.04 -8.05 24.51
N ASP A 34 -6.68 -8.37 25.62
CA ASP A 34 -6.48 -9.64 26.31
C ASP A 34 -7.23 -10.80 25.66
N ILE A 35 -8.24 -10.49 24.85
CA ILE A 35 -9.09 -11.50 24.22
C ILE A 35 -8.57 -11.79 22.81
N PRO A 36 -8.06 -13.02 22.55
CA PRO A 36 -7.62 -13.38 21.21
C PRO A 36 -8.78 -13.68 20.27
N PRO A 37 -8.55 -13.65 18.95
CA PRO A 37 -9.55 -14.08 17.98
C PRO A 37 -9.89 -15.57 18.14
N LYS A 38 -11.08 -15.94 17.69
CA LYS A 38 -11.54 -17.32 17.75
C LYS A 38 -10.57 -18.27 17.02
N GLY A 39 -10.15 -19.30 17.72
CA GLY A 39 -9.25 -20.33 17.18
C GLY A 39 -7.77 -20.01 17.26
N LEU A 40 -7.39 -18.85 17.82
CA LEU A 40 -5.99 -18.45 17.96
C LEU A 40 -5.65 -18.18 19.42
N LYS A 41 -4.43 -18.51 19.81
CA LYS A 41 -3.93 -18.18 21.16
C LYS A 41 -3.44 -16.74 21.23
N MET A 42 -2.82 -16.28 20.17
CA MET A 42 -2.28 -14.93 20.05
C MET A 42 -2.43 -14.45 18.61
N ALA A 43 -2.60 -13.16 18.46
CA ALA A 43 -2.66 -12.54 17.15
C ALA A 43 -2.03 -11.14 17.20
N VAL A 44 -1.41 -10.73 16.10
CA VAL A 44 -0.84 -9.40 15.96
C VAL A 44 -1.31 -8.83 14.63
N GLY A 45 -1.78 -7.59 14.67
CA GLY A 45 -2.18 -6.86 13.47
C GLY A 45 -1.35 -5.60 13.33
N PHE A 46 -1.02 -5.23 12.11
CA PHE A 46 -0.33 -4.00 11.79
C PHE A 46 -1.07 -3.26 10.69
N LEU A 47 -1.33 -1.98 10.92
CA LEU A 47 -1.92 -1.08 9.93
C LEU A 47 -0.94 0.07 9.70
N GLY A 48 -0.40 0.15 8.51
CA GLY A 48 0.59 1.16 8.20
C GLY A 48 0.21 1.96 6.96
N ASN A 49 0.28 3.28 7.07
CA ASN A 49 0.15 4.17 5.93
C ASN A 49 1.54 4.49 5.41
N SER A 50 1.88 3.98 4.25
CA SER A 50 3.20 4.18 3.66
C SER A 50 3.09 4.49 2.17
N THR A 51 3.86 5.47 1.73
CA THR A 51 3.97 5.79 0.31
C THR A 51 4.74 4.71 -0.47
N ALA A 52 5.45 3.82 0.22
CA ALA A 52 6.15 2.70 -0.43
C ALA A 52 5.21 1.77 -1.19
N ILE A 53 3.91 1.76 -0.86
CA ILE A 53 2.89 0.99 -1.58
C ILE A 53 2.80 1.40 -3.05
N GLN A 54 3.21 2.63 -3.38
CA GLN A 54 3.20 3.11 -4.76
C GLN A 54 4.07 2.27 -5.70
N GLU A 55 5.09 1.61 -5.19
CA GLU A 55 5.98 0.76 -6.00
C GLU A 55 5.22 -0.41 -6.63
N MET A 56 4.25 -0.96 -5.89
CA MET A 56 3.40 -2.02 -6.40
C MET A 56 2.53 -1.53 -7.56
N PHE A 57 1.95 -0.35 -7.43
CA PHE A 57 1.15 0.25 -8.50
C PHE A 57 2.00 0.62 -9.70
N LYS A 58 3.21 1.12 -9.47
CA LYS A 58 4.16 1.44 -10.54
C LYS A 58 4.52 0.20 -11.35
N ARG A 59 4.79 -0.92 -10.68
CA ARG A 59 5.10 -2.19 -11.34
C ARG A 59 3.91 -2.67 -12.17
N THR A 60 2.70 -2.60 -11.62
CA THR A 60 1.48 -2.97 -12.33
C THR A 60 1.24 -2.06 -13.54
N ALA A 61 1.51 -0.77 -13.40
CA ALA A 61 1.39 0.19 -14.48
C ALA A 61 2.35 -0.09 -15.63
N GLU A 62 3.57 -0.54 -15.33
CA GLU A 62 4.56 -0.93 -16.34
C GLU A 62 4.08 -2.15 -17.14
N TYR A 63 3.55 -3.16 -16.46
CA TYR A 63 2.99 -4.33 -17.12
C TYR A 63 1.76 -3.97 -17.95
N PHE A 64 0.89 -3.14 -17.41
CA PHE A 64 -0.27 -2.65 -18.14
C PHE A 64 0.13 -1.89 -19.40
N THR A 65 1.10 -0.99 -19.32
CA THR A 65 1.57 -0.23 -20.47
C THR A 65 2.14 -1.12 -21.56
N GLY A 66 2.89 -2.15 -21.17
CA GLY A 66 3.43 -3.12 -22.12
C GLY A 66 2.34 -3.89 -22.89
N MET A 67 1.31 -4.30 -22.16
CA MET A 67 0.16 -5.00 -22.76
C MET A 67 -0.73 -4.07 -23.59
N PHE A 68 -1.02 -2.89 -23.06
CA PHE A 68 -1.89 -1.91 -23.72
C PHE A 68 -1.29 -1.36 -25.01
N ARG A 69 0.01 -1.13 -25.05
CA ARG A 69 0.71 -0.68 -26.26
C ARG A 69 0.49 -1.65 -27.43
N ARG A 70 0.42 -2.94 -27.12
CA ARG A 70 0.15 -4.01 -28.08
C ARG A 70 -1.33 -4.32 -28.25
N LYS A 71 -2.20 -3.61 -27.53
CA LYS A 71 -3.65 -3.82 -27.51
C LYS A 71 -4.04 -5.26 -27.13
N ALA A 72 -3.23 -5.90 -26.25
CA ALA A 72 -3.48 -7.24 -25.80
C ALA A 72 -4.78 -7.33 -24.98
N PHE A 73 -5.61 -8.30 -25.32
CA PHE A 73 -6.90 -8.56 -24.65
C PHE A 73 -7.90 -7.40 -24.69
N LEU A 74 -7.59 -6.34 -25.41
CA LEU A 74 -8.44 -5.15 -25.47
C LEU A 74 -9.81 -5.43 -26.09
N HIS A 75 -9.86 -6.36 -27.06
CA HIS A 75 -11.09 -6.70 -27.75
C HIS A 75 -12.20 -7.26 -26.84
N TRP A 76 -11.82 -7.90 -25.74
CA TRP A 76 -12.78 -8.39 -24.75
C TRP A 76 -13.55 -7.25 -24.09
N TYR A 77 -12.89 -6.15 -23.84
CA TYR A 77 -13.48 -4.98 -23.19
C TYR A 77 -14.22 -4.08 -24.16
N THR A 78 -13.67 -3.85 -25.33
CA THR A 78 -14.32 -3.02 -26.36
C THR A 78 -15.56 -3.72 -26.92
N GLY A 79 -15.54 -5.05 -26.99
CA GLY A 79 -16.70 -5.84 -27.38
C GLY A 79 -17.89 -5.73 -26.44
N GLU A 80 -17.64 -5.39 -25.17
CA GLU A 80 -18.66 -5.17 -24.15
C GLU A 80 -19.09 -3.70 -24.02
N GLY A 81 -18.66 -2.84 -24.94
CA GLY A 81 -19.07 -1.44 -24.98
C GLY A 81 -18.10 -0.46 -24.35
N MET A 82 -16.95 -0.91 -23.87
CA MET A 82 -15.95 -0.02 -23.28
C MET A 82 -15.12 0.65 -24.37
N ASP A 83 -14.81 1.95 -24.16
CA ASP A 83 -13.99 2.70 -25.09
C ASP A 83 -12.51 2.57 -24.74
N GLU A 84 -11.65 2.52 -25.74
CA GLU A 84 -10.19 2.49 -25.57
C GLU A 84 -9.66 3.70 -24.79
N MET A 85 -10.31 4.87 -24.91
CA MET A 85 -9.92 6.07 -24.18
C MET A 85 -10.02 5.92 -22.67
N GLU A 86 -10.89 5.07 -22.17
CA GLU A 86 -11.03 4.82 -20.73
C GLU A 86 -9.76 4.23 -20.14
N PHE A 87 -9.09 3.33 -20.86
CA PHE A 87 -7.81 2.75 -20.46
C PHE A 87 -6.72 3.83 -20.38
N THR A 88 -6.69 4.73 -21.35
CA THR A 88 -5.73 5.84 -21.40
C THR A 88 -5.93 6.78 -20.21
N GLU A 89 -7.16 7.13 -19.90
CA GLU A 89 -7.49 8.01 -18.77
C GLU A 89 -7.05 7.44 -17.44
N VAL A 90 -7.33 6.17 -17.20
CA VAL A 90 -6.92 5.49 -15.95
C VAL A 90 -5.40 5.42 -15.85
N SER A 91 -4.73 5.11 -16.95
CA SER A 91 -3.26 5.07 -16.99
C SER A 91 -2.63 6.41 -16.62
N ILE A 92 -3.17 7.50 -17.13
CA ILE A 92 -2.71 8.86 -16.81
C ILE A 92 -2.92 9.16 -15.33
N LEU A 93 -4.09 8.82 -14.78
CA LEU A 93 -4.40 9.04 -13.36
C LEU A 93 -3.45 8.31 -12.44
N ILE A 94 -3.11 7.06 -12.77
CA ILE A 94 -2.16 6.27 -12.00
C ILE A 94 -0.77 6.90 -12.04
N LEU A 95 -0.30 7.29 -13.22
CA LEU A 95 1.01 7.90 -13.37
C LEU A 95 1.14 9.24 -12.63
N VAL A 96 0.09 10.05 -12.64
CA VAL A 96 0.06 11.31 -11.89
C VAL A 96 0.03 11.05 -10.39
N GLY A 97 -0.73 10.05 -9.95
CA GLY A 97 -0.81 9.70 -8.53
C GLY A 97 0.49 9.14 -7.95
N ILE A 98 1.31 8.49 -8.78
CA ILE A 98 2.60 7.93 -8.37
C ILE A 98 3.71 8.99 -8.39
N GLY A 99 3.62 9.92 -9.31
CA GLY A 99 4.58 11.01 -9.46
C GLY A 99 4.45 12.03 -8.38
#